data_1a733fd17eb731cb9d7c1e5e8607825b
#
_entry.id   1a733fd17eb731cb9d7c1e5e8607825b
#
_cell.length_a   1.000
_cell.length_b   1.000
_cell.length_c   1.000
_cell.angle_alpha   90.00
_cell.angle_beta   90.00
_cell.angle_gamma   90.00
#
_symmetry.space_group_name_H-M   'P 1'
#
loop_
_entity.id
_entity.type
_entity.pdbx_description
1 polymer ?
#
loop_
_entity_poly.entity_id
_entity_poly.type
_entity_poly.pdbx_seq_one_letter_code
_entity_poly.pdbx_strand_id
1 'polypeptide(L)'
;MTKEGMGDEAMKKSLFYRAKKMPPSAQIMLLFAVEGVFLQYITSINGFGLNLYATNMGATDSQIGIIQMVPNIVACAALLPLGILADRLKSTKTIPMLTLLVMCAGYAFLGSVPALGERRMELFFVSLAFTAGALAIYNAQWQAMFGA
;
A
#
# COMPACT_ATOMS: atom_id res chain seq x y z
N MET A 1 -27.73 28.96 -0.09
CA MET A 1 -27.27 27.92 0.85
C MET A 1 -28.32 26.82 0.86
N THR A 2 -28.05 25.72 0.19
CA THR A 2 -29.00 24.63 -0.10
C THR A 2 -29.15 23.74 1.14
N LYS A 3 -30.39 23.31 1.43
CA LYS A 3 -30.77 22.42 2.54
C LYS A 3 -30.00 21.09 2.59
N GLU A 4 -29.39 20.68 1.48
CA GLU A 4 -28.57 19.46 1.39
C GLU A 4 -27.25 19.55 2.18
N GLY A 5 -26.58 20.72 2.19
CA GLY A 5 -25.33 20.89 2.93
C GLY A 5 -25.47 20.82 4.44
N MET A 6 -26.65 21.17 4.98
CA MET A 6 -26.90 21.14 6.42
C MET A 6 -27.16 19.73 6.96
N GLY A 7 -27.71 18.86 6.11
CA GLY A 7 -27.92 17.44 6.44
C GLY A 7 -26.60 16.64 6.49
N ASP A 8 -25.69 16.93 5.57
CA ASP A 8 -24.39 16.24 5.47
C ASP A 8 -23.45 16.60 6.63
N GLU A 9 -23.42 17.87 7.04
CA GLU A 9 -22.67 18.32 8.21
C GLU A 9 -23.20 17.73 9.52
N ALA A 10 -24.54 17.66 9.69
CA ALA A 10 -25.15 17.05 10.86
C ALA A 10 -24.88 15.55 10.91
N MET A 11 -24.90 14.87 9.78
CA MET A 11 -24.61 13.43 9.69
C MET A 11 -23.13 13.14 9.99
N LYS A 12 -22.19 13.94 9.47
CA LYS A 12 -20.76 13.85 9.79
C LYS A 12 -20.51 14.04 11.29
N LYS A 13 -21.09 15.06 11.91
CA LYS A 13 -20.97 15.32 13.36
C LYS A 13 -21.54 14.16 14.18
N SER A 14 -22.66 13.57 13.78
CA SER A 14 -23.27 12.42 14.48
C SER A 14 -22.42 11.16 14.38
N LEU A 15 -21.80 10.90 13.22
CA LEU A 15 -20.89 9.77 13.02
C LEU A 15 -19.61 9.91 13.83
N PHE A 16 -18.99 11.10 13.85
CA PHE A 16 -17.82 11.40 14.67
C PHE A 16 -18.13 11.28 16.18
N TYR A 17 -19.29 11.74 16.60
CA TYR A 17 -19.71 11.64 18.00
C TYR A 17 -19.95 10.19 18.42
N ARG A 18 -20.57 9.37 17.56
CA ARG A 18 -20.76 7.92 17.78
C ARG A 18 -19.43 7.18 17.83
N ALA A 19 -18.49 7.48 16.91
CA ALA A 19 -17.16 6.88 16.91
C ALA A 19 -16.38 7.18 18.20
N LYS A 20 -16.48 8.40 18.72
CA LYS A 20 -15.82 8.81 19.97
C LYS A 20 -16.40 8.13 21.22
N LYS A 21 -17.64 7.63 21.16
CA LYS A 21 -18.35 6.98 22.27
C LYS A 21 -18.22 5.44 22.24
N MET A 22 -17.57 4.90 21.20
CA MET A 22 -17.31 3.46 21.11
C MET A 22 -16.22 3.02 22.11
N PRO A 23 -16.30 1.79 22.64
CA PRO A 23 -15.24 1.22 23.46
C PRO A 23 -13.92 1.17 22.65
N PRO A 24 -12.75 1.27 23.31
CA PRO A 24 -11.45 1.32 22.64
C PRO A 24 -11.22 0.16 21.65
N SER A 25 -11.70 -1.03 21.99
CA SER A 25 -11.62 -2.21 21.13
C SER A 25 -12.38 -2.02 19.81
N ALA A 26 -13.57 -1.44 19.85
CA ALA A 26 -14.38 -1.18 18.66
C ALA A 26 -13.77 -0.07 17.78
N GLN A 27 -13.11 0.94 18.39
CA GLN A 27 -12.37 1.96 17.63
C GLN A 27 -11.19 1.37 16.89
N ILE A 28 -10.45 0.48 17.53
CA ILE A 28 -9.32 -0.24 16.91
C ILE A 28 -9.82 -1.11 15.76
N MET A 29 -10.89 -1.89 15.97
CA MET A 29 -11.48 -2.72 14.90
C MET A 29 -11.93 -1.88 13.69
N LEU A 30 -12.53 -0.70 13.93
CA LEU A 30 -12.94 0.20 12.86
C LEU A 30 -11.73 0.73 12.06
N LEU A 31 -10.66 1.13 12.74
CA LEU A 31 -9.42 1.57 12.10
C LEU A 31 -8.83 0.47 11.22
N PHE A 32 -8.77 -0.76 11.73
CA PHE A 32 -8.28 -1.90 10.94
C PHE A 32 -9.19 -2.24 9.76
N ALA A 33 -10.50 -2.12 9.90
CA ALA A 33 -11.42 -2.33 8.79
C ALA A 33 -11.20 -1.30 7.68
N VAL A 34 -11.02 -0.03 8.02
CA VAL A 34 -10.71 1.05 7.07
C VAL A 34 -9.36 0.81 6.39
N GLU A 35 -8.34 0.46 7.17
CA GLU A 35 -7.01 0.13 6.65
C GLU A 35 -7.06 -1.07 5.70
N GLY A 36 -7.80 -2.12 6.04
CA GLY A 36 -7.99 -3.30 5.20
C GLY A 36 -8.63 -2.96 3.84
N VAL A 37 -9.60 -2.04 3.81
CA VAL A 37 -10.19 -1.54 2.55
C VAL A 37 -9.14 -0.86 1.68
N PHE A 38 -8.30 0.02 2.26
CA PHE A 38 -7.22 0.68 1.53
C PHE A 38 -6.17 -0.30 1.02
N LEU A 39 -5.78 -1.28 1.84
CA LEU A 39 -4.85 -2.34 1.44
C LEU A 39 -5.40 -3.17 0.28
N GLN A 40 -6.69 -3.54 0.33
CA GLN A 40 -7.34 -4.27 -0.75
C GLN A 40 -7.39 -3.45 -2.05
N TYR A 41 -7.61 -2.14 -1.93
CA TYR A 41 -7.58 -1.23 -3.07
C TYR A 41 -6.18 -1.17 -3.71
N ILE A 42 -5.12 -1.03 -2.91
CA ILE A 42 -3.73 -1.04 -3.37
C ILE A 42 -3.38 -2.39 -4.03
N THR A 43 -3.81 -3.50 -3.46
CA THR A 43 -3.57 -4.84 -4.01
C THR A 43 -4.26 -5.00 -5.38
N SER A 44 -5.48 -4.47 -5.53
CA SER A 44 -6.21 -4.49 -6.81
C SER A 44 -5.51 -3.65 -7.89
N ILE A 45 -4.98 -2.49 -7.53
CA ILE A 45 -4.17 -1.66 -8.43
C ILE A 45 -2.91 -2.42 -8.85
N ASN A 46 -2.21 -3.05 -7.92
CA ASN A 46 -1.00 -3.82 -8.20
C ASN A 46 -1.26 -5.03 -9.10
N GLY A 47 -2.41 -5.67 -9.00
CA GLY A 47 -2.78 -6.78 -9.88
C GLY A 47 -3.12 -6.30 -11.30
N PHE A 48 -4.30 -5.74 -11.46
CA PHE A 48 -4.85 -5.39 -12.77
C PHE A 48 -4.35 -4.03 -13.28
N GLY A 49 -4.28 -3.04 -12.39
CA GLY A 49 -3.96 -1.65 -12.76
C GLY A 49 -2.56 -1.48 -13.33
N LEU A 50 -1.56 -2.16 -12.75
CA LEU A 50 -0.18 -2.10 -13.25
C LEU A 50 -0.01 -2.73 -14.63
N ASN A 51 -0.72 -3.82 -14.92
CA ASN A 51 -0.69 -4.44 -16.24
C ASN A 51 -1.25 -3.48 -17.30
N LEU A 52 -2.42 -2.87 -17.02
CA LEU A 52 -3.03 -1.89 -17.91
C LEU A 52 -2.14 -0.65 -18.11
N TYR A 53 -1.52 -0.18 -17.03
CA TYR A 53 -0.61 0.94 -17.06
C TYR A 53 0.63 0.65 -17.91
N ALA A 54 1.26 -0.52 -17.74
CA ALA A 54 2.40 -0.95 -18.53
C ALA A 54 2.04 -1.13 -20.02
N THR A 55 0.87 -1.71 -20.33
CA THR A 55 0.36 -1.85 -21.69
C THR A 55 0.21 -0.48 -22.37
N ASN A 56 -0.34 0.52 -21.66
CA ASN A 56 -0.46 1.89 -22.16
C ASN A 56 0.90 2.57 -22.41
N MET A 57 1.94 2.15 -21.70
CA MET A 57 3.33 2.60 -21.95
C MET A 57 4.02 1.86 -23.09
N GLY A 58 3.37 0.87 -23.71
CA GLY A 58 3.90 0.08 -24.80
C GLY A 58 4.73 -1.13 -24.35
N ALA A 59 4.41 -1.71 -23.17
CA ALA A 59 5.02 -2.96 -22.72
C ALA A 59 4.68 -4.11 -23.67
N THR A 60 5.66 -4.97 -23.91
CA THR A 60 5.47 -6.24 -24.63
C THR A 60 4.82 -7.29 -23.73
N ASP A 61 4.19 -8.31 -24.34
CA ASP A 61 3.56 -9.41 -23.61
C ASP A 61 4.54 -10.12 -22.65
N SER A 62 5.81 -10.25 -23.06
CA SER A 62 6.87 -10.79 -22.20
C SER A 62 7.12 -9.90 -20.97
N GLN A 63 7.13 -8.58 -21.13
CA GLN A 63 7.30 -7.63 -20.03
C GLN A 63 6.11 -7.65 -19.07
N ILE A 64 4.88 -7.83 -19.57
CA ILE A 64 3.69 -7.99 -18.75
C ILE A 64 3.78 -9.26 -17.90
N GLY A 65 4.29 -10.36 -18.46
CA GLY A 65 4.56 -11.58 -17.67
C GLY A 65 5.56 -11.35 -16.53
N ILE A 66 6.61 -10.58 -16.78
CA ILE A 66 7.62 -10.22 -15.77
C ILE A 66 7.03 -9.34 -14.65
N ILE A 67 6.08 -8.45 -14.96
CA ILE A 67 5.41 -7.59 -13.96
C ILE A 67 4.78 -8.43 -12.83
N GLN A 68 4.25 -9.61 -13.13
CA GLN A 68 3.69 -10.50 -12.13
C GLN A 68 4.76 -11.27 -11.33
N MET A 69 5.93 -11.51 -11.90
CA MET A 69 7.02 -12.25 -11.25
C MET A 69 7.85 -11.38 -10.31
N VAL A 70 8.13 -10.14 -10.71
CA VAL A 70 8.99 -9.21 -9.96
C VAL A 70 8.52 -9.01 -8.51
N PRO A 71 7.24 -8.71 -8.21
CA PRO A 71 6.77 -8.56 -6.84
C PRO A 71 7.01 -9.79 -5.98
N ASN A 72 6.79 -10.99 -6.53
CA ASN A 72 6.96 -12.24 -5.78
C ASN A 72 8.43 -12.52 -5.45
N ILE A 73 9.32 -12.32 -6.40
CA ILE A 73 10.77 -12.52 -6.21
C ILE A 73 11.29 -11.50 -5.17
N VAL A 74 10.91 -10.23 -5.32
CA VAL A 74 11.33 -9.16 -4.41
C VAL A 74 10.75 -9.39 -3.01
N ALA A 75 9.50 -9.83 -2.90
CA ALA A 75 8.90 -10.19 -1.62
C ALA A 75 9.70 -11.29 -0.91
N CYS A 76 10.04 -12.37 -1.60
CA CYS A 76 10.87 -13.44 -1.04
C CYS A 76 12.25 -12.91 -0.60
N ALA A 77 12.90 -12.11 -1.43
CA ALA A 77 14.20 -11.54 -1.11
C ALA A 77 14.16 -10.53 0.05
N ALA A 78 13.07 -9.77 0.19
CA ALA A 78 12.90 -8.80 1.26
C ALA A 78 12.55 -9.45 2.60
N LEU A 79 11.75 -10.52 2.60
CA LEU A 79 11.31 -11.20 3.81
C LEU A 79 12.45 -11.93 4.52
N LEU A 80 13.45 -12.45 3.80
CA LEU A 80 14.59 -13.14 4.39
C LEU A 80 15.42 -12.24 5.33
N PRO A 81 15.93 -11.06 4.90
CA PRO A 81 16.66 -10.18 5.80
C PRO A 81 15.78 -9.55 6.88
N LEU A 82 14.48 -9.40 6.62
CA LEU A 82 13.55 -8.82 7.59
C LEU A 82 13.22 -9.73 8.75
N GLY A 83 13.14 -11.04 8.54
CA GLY A 83 13.04 -12.00 9.64
C GLY A 83 14.17 -11.80 10.65
N ILE A 84 15.39 -11.65 10.16
CA ILE A 84 16.57 -11.39 10.98
C ILE A 84 16.54 -9.99 11.63
N LEU A 85 16.04 -8.98 10.91
CA LEU A 85 15.99 -7.61 11.39
C LEU A 85 14.85 -7.40 12.41
N ALA A 86 13.71 -8.04 12.23
CA ALA A 86 12.57 -7.98 13.15
C ALA A 86 12.93 -8.47 14.54
N ASP A 87 13.75 -9.54 14.63
CA ASP A 87 14.23 -10.07 15.90
C ASP A 87 15.19 -9.11 16.64
N ARG A 88 15.83 -8.20 15.91
CA ARG A 88 16.78 -7.22 16.48
C ARG A 88 16.14 -5.88 16.84
N LEU A 89 15.02 -5.52 16.22
CA LEU A 89 14.37 -4.22 16.42
C LEU A 89 13.30 -4.31 17.51
N LYS A 90 13.61 -3.77 18.69
CA LYS A 90 12.68 -3.64 19.82
C LYS A 90 11.49 -2.71 19.58
N SER A 91 11.44 -1.96 18.48
CA SER A 91 10.40 -0.96 18.22
C SER A 91 9.45 -1.43 17.12
N THR A 92 8.31 -1.96 17.54
CA THR A 92 7.24 -2.49 16.66
C THR A 92 6.53 -1.41 15.83
N LYS A 93 6.65 -0.12 16.17
CA LYS A 93 5.88 0.95 15.53
C LYS A 93 6.62 1.71 14.42
N THR A 94 7.94 1.76 14.49
CA THR A 94 8.75 2.58 13.58
C THR A 94 8.86 1.96 12.18
N ILE A 95 8.91 0.64 12.10
CA ILE A 95 9.09 -0.07 10.84
C ILE A 95 7.85 0.06 9.94
N PRO A 96 6.58 -0.19 10.40
CA PRO A 96 5.40 0.01 9.56
C PRO A 96 5.28 1.44 9.04
N MET A 97 5.62 2.44 9.87
CA MET A 97 5.57 3.84 9.47
C MET A 97 6.59 4.17 8.37
N LEU A 98 7.80 3.64 8.51
CA LEU A 98 8.85 3.82 7.50
C LEU A 98 8.51 3.12 6.19
N THR A 99 8.00 1.88 6.25
CA THR A 99 7.58 1.14 5.05
C THR A 99 6.42 1.81 4.34
N LEU A 100 5.46 2.38 5.07
CA LEU A 100 4.36 3.14 4.49
C LEU A 100 4.87 4.39 3.75
N LEU A 101 5.82 5.12 4.34
CA LEU A 101 6.42 6.30 3.71
C LEU A 101 7.19 5.92 2.44
N VAL A 102 7.98 4.85 2.49
CA VAL A 102 8.69 4.31 1.32
C VAL A 102 7.70 3.88 0.23
N MET A 103 6.60 3.26 0.60
CA MET A 103 5.55 2.84 -0.32
C MET A 103 4.88 4.05 -1.00
N CYS A 104 4.53 5.09 -0.24
CA CYS A 104 3.97 6.33 -0.79
C CYS A 104 4.94 7.00 -1.78
N ALA A 105 6.22 7.11 -1.43
CA ALA A 105 7.24 7.67 -2.30
C ALA A 105 7.42 6.83 -3.58
N GLY A 106 7.41 5.50 -3.47
CA GLY A 106 7.52 4.58 -4.58
C GLY A 106 6.35 4.68 -5.56
N TYR A 107 5.11 4.76 -5.06
CA TYR A 107 3.92 4.95 -5.91
C TYR A 107 3.87 6.34 -6.54
N ALA A 108 4.30 7.38 -5.85
CA ALA A 108 4.43 8.73 -6.42
C ALA A 108 5.46 8.75 -7.56
N PHE A 109 6.59 8.06 -7.37
CA PHE A 109 7.59 7.89 -8.41
C PHE A 109 7.05 7.07 -9.59
N LEU A 110 6.36 5.97 -9.33
CA LEU A 110 5.70 5.16 -10.36
C LEU A 110 4.74 6.00 -11.22
N GLY A 111 3.96 6.89 -10.60
CA GLY A 111 3.07 7.81 -11.31
C GLY A 111 3.79 8.82 -12.20
N SER A 112 5.04 9.17 -11.88
CA SER A 112 5.85 10.11 -12.67
C SER A 112 6.64 9.45 -13.81
N VAL A 113 6.75 8.12 -13.84
CA VAL A 113 7.52 7.37 -14.84
C VAL A 113 7.17 7.71 -16.28
N PRO A 114 5.90 7.91 -16.71
CA PRO A 114 5.58 8.24 -18.11
C PRO A 114 6.21 9.55 -18.59
N ALA A 115 6.48 10.48 -17.66
CA ALA A 115 7.09 11.78 -17.98
C ALA A 115 8.62 11.70 -18.17
N LEU A 116 9.25 10.56 -17.84
CA LEU A 116 10.70 10.41 -17.80
C LEU A 116 11.34 9.93 -19.12
N GLY A 117 10.60 9.90 -20.25
CA GLY A 117 11.15 9.72 -21.59
C GLY A 117 11.51 8.28 -21.96
N GLU A 118 12.69 8.08 -22.57
CA GLU A 118 13.06 6.80 -23.22
C GLU A 118 13.28 5.63 -22.26
N ARG A 119 13.73 5.89 -21.03
CA ARG A 119 14.00 4.84 -20.02
C ARG A 119 12.80 4.50 -19.13
N ARG A 120 11.59 4.87 -19.56
CA ARG A 120 10.37 4.68 -18.77
C ARG A 120 10.15 3.25 -18.31
N MET A 121 10.48 2.25 -19.14
CA MET A 121 10.28 0.83 -18.79
C MET A 121 11.24 0.33 -17.71
N GLU A 122 12.51 0.70 -17.80
CA GLU A 122 13.51 0.34 -16.79
C GLU A 122 13.15 0.96 -15.43
N LEU A 123 12.79 2.26 -15.44
CA LEU A 123 12.38 2.98 -14.24
C LEU A 123 11.08 2.42 -13.64
N PHE A 124 10.16 1.96 -14.49
CA PHE A 124 8.95 1.28 -14.08
C PHE A 124 9.27 0.00 -13.29
N PHE A 125 10.12 -0.88 -13.81
CA PHE A 125 10.49 -2.11 -13.13
C PHE A 125 11.25 -1.87 -11.82
N VAL A 126 12.15 -0.88 -11.78
CA VAL A 126 12.86 -0.49 -10.55
C VAL A 126 11.87 0.01 -9.50
N SER A 127 10.95 0.90 -9.88
CA SER A 127 9.92 1.40 -8.97
C SER A 127 8.97 0.31 -8.50
N LEU A 128 8.58 -0.61 -9.39
CA LEU A 128 7.75 -1.77 -9.08
C LEU A 128 8.44 -2.68 -8.05
N ALA A 129 9.72 -2.99 -8.26
CA ALA A 129 10.48 -3.81 -7.32
C ALA A 129 10.55 -3.17 -5.93
N PHE A 130 10.77 -1.85 -5.88
CA PHE A 130 10.88 -1.10 -4.63
C PHE A 130 9.55 -1.05 -3.87
N THR A 131 8.44 -0.76 -4.56
CA THR A 131 7.09 -0.74 -3.97
C THR A 131 6.64 -2.11 -3.53
N ALA A 132 6.92 -3.15 -4.31
CA ALA A 132 6.59 -4.53 -3.98
C ALA A 132 7.33 -5.03 -2.73
N GLY A 133 8.62 -4.70 -2.61
CA GLY A 133 9.42 -4.98 -1.41
C GLY A 133 8.83 -4.29 -0.17
N ALA A 134 8.53 -3.00 -0.26
CA ALA A 134 7.92 -2.26 0.83
C ALA A 134 6.55 -2.83 1.24
N LEU A 135 5.71 -3.20 0.27
CA LEU A 135 4.40 -3.82 0.53
C LEU A 135 4.52 -5.18 1.21
N ALA A 136 5.48 -6.01 0.78
CA ALA A 136 5.74 -7.32 1.40
C ALA A 136 6.16 -7.16 2.86
N ILE A 137 7.05 -6.22 3.15
CA ILE A 137 7.50 -5.87 4.50
C ILE A 137 6.32 -5.43 5.36
N TYR A 138 5.51 -4.52 4.83
CA TYR A 138 4.33 -4.01 5.53
C TYR A 138 3.36 -5.12 5.89
N ASN A 139 3.02 -5.99 4.92
CA ASN A 139 2.10 -7.12 5.12
C ASN A 139 2.62 -8.12 6.16
N ALA A 140 3.92 -8.43 6.14
CA ALA A 140 4.53 -9.33 7.12
C ALA A 140 4.43 -8.78 8.55
N GLN A 141 4.66 -7.48 8.72
CA GLN A 141 4.55 -6.84 10.03
C GLN A 141 3.10 -6.76 10.50
N TRP A 142 2.18 -6.48 9.59
CA TRP A 142 0.76 -6.47 9.89
C TRP A 142 0.29 -7.83 10.43
N GLN A 143 0.68 -8.91 9.76
CA GLN A 143 0.40 -10.28 10.22
C GLN A 143 1.04 -10.60 11.58
N ALA A 144 2.26 -10.14 11.82
CA ALA A 144 2.94 -10.32 13.11
C ALA A 144 2.24 -9.60 14.26
N MET A 145 1.63 -8.43 14.01
CA MET A 145 0.86 -7.68 15.01
C MET A 145 -0.46 -8.36 15.39
N PHE A 146 -1.04 -9.18 14.50
CA PHE A 146 -2.28 -9.91 14.77
C PHE A 146 -2.05 -11.32 15.33
N GLY A 147 -0.86 -11.89 15.11
CA GLY A 147 -0.50 -13.22 15.59
C GLY A 147 0.10 -13.25 16.99
N ALA A 148 0.32 -12.07 17.59
CA ALA A 148 0.83 -11.90 18.96
C ALA A 148 -0.30 -11.61 19.94
#